data_971f4e8dedd61b5dbed9f9e21ebfdff2
#
_entry.id   971f4e8dedd61b5dbed9f9e21ebfdff2
#
_cell.length_a   1.000
_cell.length_b   1.000
_cell.length_c   1.000
_cell.angle_alpha   90.00
_cell.angle_beta   90.00
_cell.angle_gamma   90.00
#
_symmetry.space_group_name_H-M   'P 1'
#
loop_
_entity.id
_entity.type
_entity.pdbx_description
1 polymer ?
#
loop_
_entity_poly.entity_id
_entity_poly.type
_entity_poly.pdbx_seq_one_letter_code
_entity_poly.pdbx_strand_id
1 'polypeptide(L)'
;MIGIDTNILVRYLTEDDLVQSVKATELIKKYFGQENSIFINNIVICELVWVLEKGYKYSKEQIIMVLKEIFSTVEFSFENQQILWLSILEYETHKTDFLIF
;
A
#
# COMPACT_ATOMS: atom_id res chain seq x y z
N MET A 1 -7.13 0.35 16.60
CA MET A 1 -6.17 0.33 15.46
C MET A 1 -5.61 -1.08 15.28
N ILE A 2 -5.56 -1.56 14.06
CA ILE A 2 -4.89 -2.83 13.73
C ILE A 2 -3.75 -2.56 12.75
N GLY A 3 -2.72 -3.41 12.80
CA GLY A 3 -1.71 -3.44 11.76
C GLY A 3 -2.04 -4.53 10.75
N ILE A 4 -1.79 -4.28 9.47
CA ILE A 4 -1.93 -5.30 8.45
C ILE A 4 -0.58 -5.60 7.82
N ASP A 5 -0.42 -6.85 7.39
CA ASP A 5 0.81 -7.27 6.72
C ASP A 5 0.69 -7.09 5.21
N THR A 6 1.81 -7.34 4.54
CA THR A 6 1.90 -7.18 3.08
C THR A 6 0.91 -8.10 2.36
N ASN A 7 0.73 -9.32 2.83
CA ASN A 7 -0.16 -10.28 2.17
C ASN A 7 -1.60 -9.80 2.16
N ILE A 8 -2.09 -9.27 3.29
CA ILE A 8 -3.45 -8.75 3.38
C ILE A 8 -3.62 -7.58 2.41
N LEU A 9 -2.66 -6.66 2.38
CA LEU A 9 -2.73 -5.49 1.52
C LEU A 9 -2.69 -5.88 0.04
N VAL A 10 -1.80 -6.80 -0.34
CA VAL A 10 -1.71 -7.29 -1.73
C VAL A 10 -3.02 -7.97 -2.15
N ARG A 11 -3.58 -8.82 -1.30
CA ARG A 11 -4.85 -9.51 -1.60
C ARG A 11 -6.00 -8.52 -1.77
N TYR A 12 -6.04 -7.50 -0.94
CA TYR A 12 -7.05 -6.44 -1.04
C TYR A 12 -6.93 -5.66 -2.35
N LEU A 13 -5.72 -5.38 -2.80
CA LEU A 13 -5.47 -4.53 -3.98
C LEU A 13 -5.59 -5.30 -5.30
N THR A 14 -5.13 -6.55 -5.36
CA THR A 14 -4.98 -7.26 -6.64
C THR A 14 -6.10 -8.23 -6.95
N GLU A 15 -6.77 -8.77 -5.94
CA GLU A 15 -7.87 -9.73 -6.08
C GLU A 15 -7.55 -10.95 -6.95
N ASP A 16 -6.29 -11.37 -6.99
CA ASP A 16 -5.85 -12.51 -7.81
C ASP A 16 -6.21 -13.88 -7.23
N ASP A 17 -6.51 -13.93 -5.93
CA ASP A 17 -7.00 -15.13 -5.24
C ASP A 17 -8.34 -14.76 -4.61
N LEU A 18 -9.45 -15.22 -5.22
CA LEU A 18 -10.80 -14.80 -4.82
C LEU A 18 -11.11 -15.08 -3.35
N VAL A 19 -10.71 -16.23 -2.82
CA VAL A 19 -10.98 -16.59 -1.43
C VAL A 19 -10.21 -15.67 -0.48
N GLN A 20 -8.92 -15.49 -0.72
CA GLN A 20 -8.06 -14.65 0.13
C GLN A 20 -8.42 -13.18 -0.03
N SER A 21 -8.79 -12.73 -1.23
CA SER A 21 -9.19 -11.35 -1.49
C SER A 21 -10.49 -11.00 -0.80
N VAL A 22 -11.46 -11.91 -0.76
CA VAL A 22 -12.71 -11.69 -0.02
C VAL A 22 -12.43 -11.52 1.47
N LYS A 23 -11.58 -12.38 2.05
CA LYS A 23 -11.20 -12.29 3.46
C LYS A 23 -10.50 -10.98 3.78
N ALA A 24 -9.56 -10.56 2.92
CA ALA A 24 -8.83 -9.30 3.09
C ALA A 24 -9.78 -8.11 3.00
N THR A 25 -10.67 -8.11 2.03
CA THR A 25 -11.66 -7.06 1.84
C THR A 25 -12.59 -6.96 3.04
N GLU A 26 -13.08 -8.10 3.55
CA GLU A 26 -13.96 -8.12 4.72
C GLU A 26 -13.26 -7.57 5.97
N LEU A 27 -11.98 -7.91 6.16
CA LEU A 27 -11.21 -7.38 7.27
C LEU A 27 -11.10 -5.86 7.19
N ILE A 28 -10.77 -5.33 6.03
CA ILE A 28 -10.61 -3.88 5.84
C ILE A 28 -11.95 -3.16 5.97
N LYS A 29 -13.03 -3.73 5.44
CA LYS A 29 -14.37 -3.16 5.52
C LYS A 29 -14.85 -2.94 6.96
N LYS A 30 -14.39 -3.75 7.90
CA LYS A 30 -14.75 -3.57 9.33
C LYS A 30 -14.34 -2.19 9.85
N TYR A 31 -13.38 -1.55 9.21
CA TYR A 31 -12.82 -0.28 9.66
C TYR A 31 -13.26 0.90 8.79
N PHE A 32 -14.15 0.70 7.82
CA PHE A 32 -14.62 1.77 6.95
C PHE A 32 -15.21 2.91 7.78
N GLY A 33 -14.81 4.13 7.45
CA GLY A 33 -15.23 5.34 8.15
C GLY A 33 -14.48 5.62 9.44
N GLN A 34 -13.54 4.76 9.84
CA GLN A 34 -12.75 4.95 11.06
C GLN A 34 -11.36 5.44 10.69
N GLU A 35 -11.15 6.75 10.83
CA GLU A 35 -9.87 7.38 10.48
C GLU A 35 -8.70 6.75 11.23
N ASN A 36 -7.60 6.52 10.53
CA ASN A 36 -6.34 6.03 11.08
C ASN A 36 -6.46 4.71 11.85
N SER A 37 -7.47 3.89 11.51
CA SER A 37 -7.73 2.65 12.24
C SER A 37 -6.89 1.46 11.76
N ILE A 38 -6.30 1.55 10.57
CA ILE A 38 -5.49 0.48 9.97
C ILE A 38 -4.07 1.00 9.79
N PHE A 39 -3.12 0.44 10.54
CA PHE A 39 -1.72 0.86 10.48
C PHE A 39 -0.94 0.05 9.43
N ILE A 40 -0.23 0.75 8.57
CA ILE A 40 0.64 0.17 7.54
C ILE A 40 2.05 0.71 7.78
N ASN A 41 2.98 -0.16 8.18
CA ASN A 41 4.35 0.29 8.45
C ASN A 41 5.17 0.41 7.17
N ASN A 42 6.34 1.03 7.29
CA ASN A 42 7.22 1.28 6.15
C ASN A 42 7.69 -0.01 5.47
N ILE A 43 7.92 -1.06 6.24
CA ILE A 43 8.35 -2.36 5.69
C ILE A 43 7.26 -2.90 4.77
N VAL A 44 6.00 -2.84 5.19
CA VAL A 44 4.87 -3.30 4.37
C VAL A 44 4.80 -2.49 3.07
N ILE A 45 5.01 -1.17 3.12
CA ILE A 45 5.01 -0.34 1.91
C ILE A 45 6.11 -0.77 0.94
N CYS A 46 7.32 -0.97 1.44
CA CYS A 46 8.44 -1.41 0.59
C CYS A 46 8.21 -2.79 0.00
N GLU A 47 7.71 -3.74 0.80
CA GLU A 47 7.38 -5.08 0.33
C GLU A 47 6.26 -5.06 -0.71
N LEU A 48 5.25 -4.22 -0.52
CA LEU A 48 4.16 -4.05 -1.48
C LEU A 48 4.70 -3.60 -2.84
N VAL A 49 5.55 -2.58 -2.86
CA VAL A 49 6.14 -2.08 -4.11
C VAL A 49 6.93 -3.19 -4.79
N TRP A 50 7.74 -3.93 -4.03
CA TRP A 50 8.53 -5.03 -4.58
C TRP A 50 7.65 -6.12 -5.19
N VAL A 51 6.59 -6.51 -4.48
CA VAL A 51 5.66 -7.55 -4.96
C VAL A 51 4.93 -7.09 -6.23
N LEU A 52 4.44 -5.86 -6.26
CA LEU A 52 3.75 -5.33 -7.43
C LEU A 52 4.69 -5.26 -8.63
N GLU A 53 5.92 -4.83 -8.42
CA GLU A 53 6.90 -4.71 -9.50
C GLU A 53 7.35 -6.08 -10.02
N LYS A 54 7.78 -6.97 -9.12
CA LYS A 54 8.40 -8.25 -9.49
C LYS A 54 7.40 -9.37 -9.70
N GLY A 55 6.35 -9.41 -8.87
CA GLY A 55 5.35 -10.48 -8.92
C GLY A 55 4.24 -10.22 -9.93
N TYR A 56 3.71 -9.01 -9.96
CA TYR A 56 2.57 -8.64 -10.81
C TYR A 56 2.98 -7.87 -12.06
N LYS A 57 4.26 -7.52 -12.20
CA LYS A 57 4.80 -6.80 -13.34
C LYS A 57 4.13 -5.45 -13.59
N TYR A 58 3.76 -4.77 -12.50
CA TYR A 58 3.22 -3.42 -12.60
C TYR A 58 4.28 -2.46 -13.10
N SER A 59 3.86 -1.51 -13.94
CA SER A 59 4.72 -0.42 -14.36
C SER A 59 4.93 0.57 -13.21
N LYS A 60 5.95 1.41 -13.34
CA LYS A 60 6.21 2.47 -12.36
C LYS A 60 4.98 3.37 -12.19
N GLU A 61 4.32 3.73 -13.28
CA GLU A 61 3.11 4.56 -13.25
C GLU A 61 1.97 3.89 -12.48
N GLN A 62 1.79 2.60 -12.68
CA GLN A 62 0.77 1.83 -11.95
C GLN A 62 1.07 1.79 -10.46
N ILE A 63 2.33 1.58 -10.09
CA ILE A 63 2.75 1.55 -8.69
C ILE A 63 2.53 2.91 -8.03
N ILE A 64 2.87 4.00 -8.72
CA ILE A 64 2.65 5.35 -8.22
C ILE A 64 1.17 5.60 -7.95
N MET A 65 0.29 5.20 -8.87
CA MET A 65 -1.15 5.34 -8.69
C MET A 65 -1.65 4.59 -7.47
N VAL A 66 -1.19 3.35 -7.28
CA VAL A 66 -1.56 2.53 -6.12
C VAL A 66 -1.12 3.20 -4.83
N LEU A 67 0.13 3.67 -4.77
CA LEU A 67 0.68 4.32 -3.57
C LEU A 67 -0.10 5.60 -3.23
N LYS A 68 -0.41 6.43 -4.23
CA LYS A 68 -1.17 7.65 -4.00
C LYS A 68 -2.56 7.35 -3.43
N GLU A 69 -3.22 6.32 -3.92
CA GLU A 69 -4.51 5.90 -3.39
C GLU A 69 -4.40 5.42 -1.95
N ILE A 70 -3.41 4.59 -1.64
CA ILE A 70 -3.17 4.09 -0.29
C ILE A 70 -2.90 5.24 0.67
N PHE A 71 -2.03 6.18 0.30
CA PHE A 71 -1.65 7.30 1.16
C PHE A 71 -2.78 8.32 1.33
N SER A 72 -3.79 8.28 0.46
CA SER A 72 -4.97 9.15 0.53
C SER A 72 -6.16 8.49 1.23
N THR A 73 -6.06 7.24 1.61
CA THR A 73 -7.15 6.50 2.26
C THR A 73 -7.22 6.87 3.73
N VAL A 74 -8.37 7.42 4.16
CA VAL A 74 -8.50 7.97 5.51
C VAL A 74 -8.41 6.92 6.61
N GLU A 75 -8.78 5.68 6.33
CA GLU A 75 -8.69 4.57 7.27
C GLU A 75 -7.26 4.14 7.56
N PHE A 76 -6.32 4.46 6.66
CA PHE A 76 -4.93 4.02 6.79
C PHE A 76 -4.10 5.04 7.56
N SER A 77 -3.24 4.54 8.44
CA SER A 77 -2.23 5.35 9.14
C SER A 77 -0.84 4.79 8.85
N PHE A 78 0.16 5.65 8.94
CA PHE A 78 1.53 5.34 8.53
C PHE A 78 2.51 5.86 9.59
N GLU A 79 3.76 5.37 9.53
CA GLU A 79 4.80 5.86 10.45
C GLU A 79 5.08 7.35 10.23
N ASN A 80 5.20 7.79 8.97
CA ASN A 80 5.38 9.21 8.62
C ASN A 80 4.83 9.46 7.23
N GLN A 81 3.63 10.00 7.17
CA GLN A 81 2.94 10.23 5.89
C GLN A 81 3.64 11.26 5.01
N GLN A 82 4.22 12.30 5.59
CA GLN A 82 4.95 13.31 4.82
C GLN A 82 6.15 12.72 4.10
N ILE A 83 6.91 11.86 4.79
CA ILE A 83 8.07 11.19 4.19
C ILE A 83 7.63 10.26 3.06
N LEU A 84 6.50 9.58 3.20
CA LEU A 84 5.98 8.72 2.15
C LEU A 84 5.62 9.51 0.88
N TRP A 85 4.99 10.67 1.03
CA TRP A 85 4.69 11.55 -0.12
C TRP A 85 5.96 12.07 -0.77
N LEU A 86 6.97 12.45 0.01
CA LEU A 86 8.28 12.85 -0.53
C LEU A 86 8.97 11.68 -1.25
N SER A 87 8.83 10.48 -0.72
CA SER A 87 9.41 9.28 -1.34
C SER A 87 8.76 8.98 -2.70
N ILE A 88 7.45 9.20 -2.83
CA ILE A 88 6.77 9.09 -4.13
C ILE A 88 7.32 10.13 -5.11
N LEU A 89 7.49 11.36 -4.68
CA LEU A 89 8.00 12.43 -5.53
C LEU A 89 9.39 12.09 -6.08
N GLU A 90 10.28 11.59 -5.23
CA GLU A 90 11.60 11.12 -5.63
C GLU A 90 11.49 9.97 -6.63
N TYR A 91 10.61 9.03 -6.38
CA TYR A 91 10.39 7.90 -7.26
C TYR A 91 9.88 8.32 -8.63
N GLU A 92 8.97 9.31 -8.68
CA GLU A 92 8.43 9.85 -9.94
C GLU A 92 9.48 10.58 -10.77
N THR A 93 10.38 11.29 -10.12
CA THR A 93 11.30 12.23 -10.79
C THR A 93 12.66 11.62 -11.14
N HIS A 94 13.01 10.48 -10.56
CA HIS A 94 14.31 9.83 -10.76
C HIS A 94 14.16 8.42 -11.29
N LYS A 95 15.18 7.94 -12.02
CA LYS A 95 15.21 6.56 -12.55
C LYS A 95 15.80 5.61 -11.51
N THR A 96 15.19 5.58 -10.33
CA THR A 96 15.65 4.75 -9.23
C THR A 96 14.53 3.85 -8.73
N ASP A 97 14.87 2.87 -7.90
CA ASP A 97 13.89 2.07 -7.21
C ASP A 97 13.19 2.91 -6.13
N PHE A 98 12.01 2.48 -5.73
CA PHE A 98 11.30 3.16 -4.65
C PHE A 98 12.03 2.95 -3.32
N LEU A 99 12.36 4.05 -2.66
CA LEU A 99 13.01 4.04 -1.35
C LEU A 99 12.26 5.00 -0.42
N ILE A 100 12.07 4.60 0.82
CA ILE A 100 11.54 5.47 1.86
C ILE A 100 12.72 6.17 2.53
N PHE A 101 12.64 7.49 2.61
CA PHE A 101 13.69 8.31 3.23
C PHE A 101 13.75 8.16 4.75
#